data_593a503d8e4f2219ccc32efdc9f19bab
#
_entry.id   593a503d8e4f2219ccc32efdc9f19bab
#
_cell.length_a   1.000
_cell.length_b   1.000
_cell.length_c   1.000
_cell.angle_alpha   90.00
_cell.angle_beta   90.00
_cell.angle_gamma   90.00
#
_symmetry.space_group_name_H-M   'P 1'
#
loop_
_entity.id
_entity.type
_entity.pdbx_description
1 polymer ?
#
loop_
_entity_poly.entity_id
_entity_poly.type
_entity_poly.pdbx_seq_one_letter_code
_entity_poly.pdbx_strand_id
1 'polypeptide(L)'
;MPIQRRERLPSPMRVAVVGHVEWIEFARVEHVPAPGEIVHALEVWEEAAGGGAVAAVQLARLAGECLFLTALGDDALGHRAKRDLEGLGVRVEAAWRSEPQRRAFVHLDSDAERTITVIGSRLGPHGADSLPWSELDAVDAVYFTAGDAAAVRAARSARKLVATVRAIEPLAKAGMQLDALVSSAKDEGERYQPGKIDPPPLLVARTAGAAGGSLVAADGKESHWAAAPLPAPPVDAYGAGDSFAAGLTYGLGAGRSLQEALALGARCGAACMTGRGPYEGQLRTPD
;
A
#
# COMPACT_ATOMS: atom_id res chain seq x y z
N MET A 1 25.30 -45.61 -4.74
CA MET A 1 23.99 -45.00 -4.52
C MET A 1 24.16 -43.47 -4.63
N PRO A 2 23.53 -42.76 -5.58
CA PRO A 2 23.63 -41.32 -5.65
C PRO A 2 22.79 -40.69 -4.53
N ILE A 3 23.44 -39.81 -3.75
CA ILE A 3 22.77 -38.99 -2.73
C ILE A 3 21.83 -38.02 -3.45
N GLN A 4 20.54 -38.24 -3.35
CA GLN A 4 19.53 -37.26 -3.80
C GLN A 4 19.73 -35.97 -3.00
N ARG A 5 20.17 -34.90 -3.66
CA ARG A 5 20.10 -33.55 -3.11
C ARG A 5 18.61 -33.27 -2.85
N ARG A 6 18.22 -33.20 -1.59
CA ARG A 6 16.92 -32.63 -1.21
C ARG A 6 16.92 -31.19 -1.74
N GLU A 7 16.10 -30.92 -2.74
CA GLU A 7 15.76 -29.55 -3.13
C GLU A 7 15.23 -28.86 -1.88
N ARG A 8 15.93 -27.82 -1.44
CA ARG A 8 15.42 -26.97 -0.37
C ARG A 8 14.20 -26.28 -0.93
N LEU A 9 13.05 -26.48 -0.30
CA LEU A 9 11.89 -25.64 -0.55
C LEU A 9 12.32 -24.16 -0.45
N PRO A 10 11.92 -23.31 -1.38
CA PRO A 10 12.24 -21.89 -1.32
C PRO A 10 11.80 -21.35 0.04
N SER A 11 12.67 -20.60 0.70
CA SER A 11 12.33 -19.93 1.96
C SER A 11 11.10 -19.05 1.74
N PRO A 12 10.16 -19.00 2.70
CA PRO A 12 8.99 -18.13 2.57
C PRO A 12 9.44 -16.68 2.33
N MET A 13 8.75 -16.01 1.44
CA MET A 13 9.01 -14.62 1.08
C MET A 13 8.79 -13.71 2.29
N ARG A 14 9.79 -12.90 2.64
CA ARG A 14 9.71 -11.92 3.72
C ARG A 14 9.37 -10.55 3.15
N VAL A 15 8.27 -9.98 3.61
CA VAL A 15 7.78 -8.67 3.15
C VAL A 15 7.50 -7.75 4.32
N ALA A 16 7.68 -6.45 4.08
CA ALA A 16 7.34 -5.45 5.08
C ALA A 16 6.69 -4.22 4.44
N VAL A 17 5.99 -3.46 5.28
CA VAL A 17 5.51 -2.12 4.98
C VAL A 17 6.07 -1.16 6.03
N VAL A 18 6.50 0.02 5.59
CA VAL A 18 6.77 1.18 6.44
C VAL A 18 5.76 2.25 6.06
N GLY A 19 4.84 2.60 6.98
CA GLY A 19 3.75 3.43 6.53
C GLY A 19 2.77 3.89 7.62
N HIS A 20 1.65 4.45 7.18
CA HIS A 20 0.62 5.04 8.04
C HIS A 20 -0.65 4.20 8.06
N VAL A 21 -1.43 4.42 9.12
CA VAL A 21 -2.78 3.89 9.31
C VAL A 21 -3.76 5.05 9.46
N GLU A 22 -4.95 4.90 8.92
CA GLU A 22 -6.09 5.78 9.10
C GLU A 22 -7.26 4.97 9.65
N TRP A 23 -7.99 5.50 10.63
CA TRP A 23 -9.29 4.96 11.01
C TRP A 23 -10.34 5.55 10.10
N ILE A 24 -11.03 4.72 9.35
CA ILE A 24 -11.94 5.19 8.29
C ILE A 24 -13.38 4.84 8.64
N GLU A 25 -14.23 5.85 8.56
CA GLU A 25 -15.68 5.73 8.60
C GLU A 25 -16.19 5.78 7.15
N PHE A 26 -16.78 4.69 6.69
CA PHE A 26 -17.36 4.57 5.35
C PHE A 26 -18.87 4.79 5.42
N ALA A 27 -19.40 5.54 4.46
CA ALA A 27 -20.83 5.69 4.23
C ALA A 27 -21.13 5.45 2.75
N ARG A 28 -21.91 4.41 2.45
CA ARG A 28 -22.48 4.22 1.13
C ARG A 28 -23.69 5.12 0.98
N VAL A 29 -23.74 5.88 -0.07
CA VAL A 29 -24.81 6.85 -0.38
C VAL A 29 -25.25 6.69 -1.83
N GLU A 30 -26.45 7.14 -2.17
CA GLU A 30 -26.88 7.19 -3.58
C GLU A 30 -26.00 8.16 -4.38
N HIS A 31 -25.69 9.32 -3.79
CA HIS A 31 -24.79 10.32 -4.32
C HIS A 31 -24.12 11.11 -3.18
N VAL A 32 -22.98 11.71 -3.45
CA VAL A 32 -22.30 12.59 -2.49
C VAL A 32 -23.12 13.85 -2.31
N PRO A 33 -23.47 14.27 -1.04
CA PRO A 33 -24.35 15.41 -0.83
C PRO A 33 -23.75 16.72 -1.37
N ALA A 34 -24.58 17.50 -2.08
CA ALA A 34 -24.27 18.86 -2.48
C ALA A 34 -24.35 19.82 -1.28
N PRO A 35 -23.77 21.03 -1.35
CA PRO A 35 -23.89 22.03 -0.29
C PRO A 35 -25.35 22.32 0.08
N GLY A 36 -25.70 22.14 1.36
CA GLY A 36 -27.04 22.32 1.89
C GLY A 36 -27.98 21.11 1.78
N GLU A 37 -27.56 20.04 1.15
CA GLU A 37 -28.30 18.80 1.02
C GLU A 37 -28.09 17.87 2.23
N ILE A 38 -29.13 17.10 2.57
CA ILE A 38 -29.06 16.02 3.56
C ILE A 38 -29.35 14.71 2.84
N VAL A 39 -28.40 13.79 2.87
CA VAL A 39 -28.58 12.43 2.35
C VAL A 39 -28.52 11.42 3.50
N HIS A 40 -29.19 10.28 3.33
CA HIS A 40 -29.12 9.18 4.27
C HIS A 40 -28.16 8.12 3.75
N ALA A 41 -27.25 7.65 4.63
CA ALA A 41 -26.40 6.53 4.30
C ALA A 41 -27.22 5.24 4.16
N LEU A 42 -26.96 4.49 3.09
CA LEU A 42 -27.56 3.18 2.83
C LEU A 42 -26.89 2.09 3.67
N GLU A 43 -25.59 2.27 3.93
CA GLU A 43 -24.75 1.38 4.73
C GLU A 43 -23.62 2.19 5.38
N VAL A 44 -23.23 1.84 6.60
CA VAL A 44 -22.07 2.43 7.28
C VAL A 44 -21.22 1.34 7.92
N TRP A 45 -19.89 1.52 7.90
CA TRP A 45 -18.96 0.66 8.62
C TRP A 45 -17.66 1.41 8.90
N GLU A 46 -16.81 0.84 9.74
CA GLU A 46 -15.52 1.40 10.12
C GLU A 46 -14.43 0.36 9.96
N GLU A 47 -13.26 0.78 9.50
CA GLU A 47 -12.08 -0.08 9.37
C GLU A 47 -10.79 0.70 9.61
N ALA A 48 -9.78 0.01 10.17
CA ALA A 48 -8.41 0.47 10.11
C ALA A 48 -7.89 0.31 8.68
N ALA A 49 -7.55 1.41 8.00
CA ALA A 49 -7.10 1.40 6.61
C ALA A 49 -6.01 2.46 6.36
N GLY A 50 -6.02 3.14 5.23
CA GLY A 50 -4.91 3.99 4.76
C GLY A 50 -3.87 3.18 3.99
N GLY A 51 -3.08 3.85 3.15
CA GLY A 51 -2.23 3.17 2.15
C GLY A 51 -1.24 2.16 2.74
N GLY A 52 -0.68 2.42 3.94
CA GLY A 52 0.20 1.48 4.62
C GLY A 52 -0.52 0.21 5.07
N ALA A 53 -1.67 0.36 5.75
CA ALA A 53 -2.45 -0.76 6.25
C ALA A 53 -3.00 -1.64 5.12
N VAL A 54 -3.57 -1.02 4.08
CA VAL A 54 -4.10 -1.75 2.90
C VAL A 54 -3.02 -2.59 2.22
N ALA A 55 -1.85 -2.00 2.00
CA ALA A 55 -0.73 -2.70 1.40
C ALA A 55 -0.19 -3.82 2.31
N ALA A 56 -0.14 -3.61 3.64
CA ALA A 56 0.33 -4.61 4.58
C ALA A 56 -0.56 -5.86 4.60
N VAL A 57 -1.88 -5.68 4.59
CA VAL A 57 -2.83 -6.80 4.53
C VAL A 57 -2.72 -7.53 3.19
N GLN A 58 -2.60 -6.80 2.05
CA GLN A 58 -2.41 -7.45 0.75
C GLN A 58 -1.10 -8.25 0.71
N LEU A 59 -0.01 -7.71 1.26
CA LEU A 59 1.26 -8.42 1.33
C LEU A 59 1.19 -9.64 2.26
N ALA A 60 0.51 -9.53 3.40
CA ALA A 60 0.29 -10.67 4.30
C ALA A 60 -0.47 -11.80 3.59
N ARG A 61 -1.49 -11.49 2.78
CA ARG A 61 -2.24 -12.46 1.99
C ARG A 61 -1.42 -13.14 0.89
N LEU A 62 -0.39 -12.47 0.37
CA LEU A 62 0.49 -13.03 -0.66
C LEU A 62 1.66 -13.83 -0.06
N ALA A 63 2.16 -13.44 1.11
CA ALA A 63 3.38 -14.00 1.71
C ALA A 63 3.11 -14.91 2.93
N GLY A 64 1.88 -14.88 3.48
CA GLY A 64 1.49 -15.54 4.73
C GLY A 64 1.61 -14.62 5.95
N GLU A 65 2.56 -13.70 5.98
CA GLU A 65 2.74 -12.67 7.02
C GLU A 65 3.37 -11.42 6.41
N CYS A 66 3.10 -10.24 6.99
CA CYS A 66 3.78 -8.99 6.65
C CYS A 66 4.19 -8.25 7.93
N LEU A 67 5.46 -7.83 8.03
CA LEU A 67 5.90 -6.89 9.06
C LEU A 67 5.44 -5.48 8.70
N PHE A 68 4.71 -4.82 9.59
CA PHE A 68 4.25 -3.46 9.39
C PHE A 68 4.81 -2.53 10.45
N LEU A 69 5.78 -1.68 10.08
CA LEU A 69 6.34 -0.64 10.92
C LEU A 69 5.53 0.64 10.72
N THR A 70 4.86 1.11 11.78
CA THR A 70 3.94 2.23 11.70
C THR A 70 4.01 3.15 12.93
N ALA A 71 3.23 4.22 12.92
CA ALA A 71 2.92 5.01 14.11
C ALA A 71 1.41 5.13 14.26
N LEU A 72 0.93 5.00 15.48
CA LEU A 72 -0.49 5.05 15.84
C LEU A 72 -0.70 6.07 16.95
N GLY A 73 -1.89 6.66 17.01
CA GLY A 73 -2.31 7.45 18.17
C GLY A 73 -2.46 6.57 19.41
N ASP A 74 -2.00 7.05 20.55
CA ASP A 74 -2.19 6.36 21.83
C ASP A 74 -3.61 6.62 22.39
N ASP A 75 -4.60 6.20 21.60
CA ASP A 75 -6.02 6.33 21.87
C ASP A 75 -6.80 5.05 21.51
N ALA A 76 -8.09 5.05 21.79
CA ALA A 76 -8.94 3.88 21.57
C ALA A 76 -8.95 3.42 20.10
N LEU A 77 -8.88 4.35 19.14
CA LEU A 77 -8.90 4.04 17.72
C LEU A 77 -7.55 3.48 17.23
N GLY A 78 -6.43 4.03 17.71
CA GLY A 78 -5.10 3.49 17.41
C GLY A 78 -4.92 2.07 17.94
N HIS A 79 -5.34 1.82 19.19
CA HIS A 79 -5.30 0.47 19.77
C HIS A 79 -6.24 -0.50 19.06
N ARG A 80 -7.43 -0.06 18.64
CA ARG A 80 -8.35 -0.87 17.84
C ARG A 80 -7.75 -1.18 16.47
N ALA A 81 -7.18 -0.18 15.80
CA ALA A 81 -6.54 -0.34 14.49
C ALA A 81 -5.43 -1.40 14.52
N LYS A 82 -4.58 -1.38 15.56
CA LYS A 82 -3.54 -2.41 15.74
C LYS A 82 -4.15 -3.82 15.81
N ARG A 83 -5.14 -4.02 16.70
CA ARG A 83 -5.77 -5.34 16.89
C ARG A 83 -6.47 -5.84 15.61
N ASP A 84 -7.19 -4.95 14.92
CA ASP A 84 -7.93 -5.31 13.71
C ASP A 84 -6.98 -5.74 12.58
N LEU A 85 -5.86 -5.03 12.41
CA LEU A 85 -4.82 -5.38 11.42
C LEU A 85 -4.09 -6.68 11.78
N GLU A 86 -3.79 -6.91 13.07
CA GLU A 86 -3.22 -8.19 13.52
C GLU A 86 -4.17 -9.36 13.27
N GLY A 87 -5.48 -9.13 13.42
CA GLY A 87 -6.51 -10.10 13.04
C GLY A 87 -6.57 -10.43 11.55
N LEU A 88 -6.02 -9.57 10.69
CA LEU A 88 -5.89 -9.77 9.25
C LEU A 88 -4.55 -10.40 8.82
N GLY A 89 -3.72 -10.85 9.78
CA GLY A 89 -2.45 -11.53 9.51
C GLY A 89 -1.25 -10.60 9.35
N VAL A 90 -1.36 -9.35 9.79
CA VAL A 90 -0.26 -8.38 9.77
C VAL A 90 0.43 -8.37 11.14
N ARG A 91 1.77 -8.45 11.17
CA ARG A 91 2.55 -8.22 12.39
C ARG A 91 2.79 -6.72 12.54
N VAL A 92 2.04 -6.06 13.42
CA VAL A 92 2.06 -4.61 13.60
C VAL A 92 3.01 -4.20 14.72
N GLU A 93 4.09 -3.51 14.34
CA GLU A 93 5.04 -2.85 15.26
C GLU A 93 4.79 -1.34 15.19
N ALA A 94 4.27 -0.77 16.28
CA ALA A 94 3.78 0.60 16.30
C ALA A 94 4.56 1.49 17.27
N ALA A 95 5.01 2.64 16.80
CA ALA A 95 5.39 3.75 17.65
C ALA A 95 4.13 4.52 18.07
N TRP A 96 3.91 4.70 19.36
CA TRP A 96 2.75 5.40 19.90
C TRP A 96 2.97 6.92 19.90
N ARG A 97 1.94 7.67 19.50
CA ARG A 97 1.96 9.15 19.44
C ARG A 97 0.90 9.70 20.39
N SER A 98 1.20 10.86 20.98
CA SER A 98 0.23 11.64 21.79
C SER A 98 -0.87 12.29 20.94
N GLU A 99 -0.60 12.48 19.64
CA GLU A 99 -1.57 12.97 18.67
C GLU A 99 -2.68 11.91 18.46
N PRO A 100 -3.94 12.35 18.30
CA PRO A 100 -5.04 11.43 18.03
C PRO A 100 -4.82 10.62 16.75
N GLN A 101 -5.31 9.37 16.75
CA GLN A 101 -5.30 8.53 15.56
C GLN A 101 -5.95 9.29 14.38
N ARG A 102 -5.20 9.38 13.26
CA ARG A 102 -5.72 9.99 12.03
C ARG A 102 -6.95 9.24 11.57
N ARG A 103 -7.98 9.99 11.19
CA ARG A 103 -9.25 9.45 10.67
C ARG A 103 -9.51 9.94 9.25
N ALA A 104 -10.40 9.24 8.56
CA ALA A 104 -11.02 9.76 7.36
C ALA A 104 -12.50 9.38 7.33
N PHE A 105 -13.29 10.21 6.66
CA PHE A 105 -14.66 9.91 6.29
C PHE A 105 -14.72 9.69 4.78
N VAL A 106 -15.33 8.58 4.35
CA VAL A 106 -15.39 8.17 2.95
C VAL A 106 -16.83 8.00 2.52
N HIS A 107 -17.28 8.83 1.58
CA HIS A 107 -18.50 8.56 0.82
C HIS A 107 -18.17 7.60 -0.32
N LEU A 108 -19.03 6.58 -0.49
CA LEU A 108 -19.05 5.68 -1.64
C LEU A 108 -20.40 5.86 -2.33
N ASP A 109 -20.40 6.32 -3.57
CA ASP A 109 -21.61 6.54 -4.35
C ASP A 109 -22.05 5.28 -5.12
N SER A 110 -23.14 5.41 -5.88
CA SER A 110 -23.70 4.32 -6.68
C SER A 110 -22.78 3.84 -7.81
N ASP A 111 -21.80 4.65 -8.22
CA ASP A 111 -20.82 4.31 -9.26
C ASP A 111 -19.57 3.63 -8.67
N ALA A 112 -19.58 3.32 -7.35
CA ALA A 112 -18.47 2.78 -6.57
C ALA A 112 -17.25 3.74 -6.53
N GLU A 113 -17.46 5.04 -6.82
CA GLU A 113 -16.44 6.08 -6.68
C GLU A 113 -16.41 6.59 -5.24
N ARG A 114 -15.22 7.05 -4.82
CA ARG A 114 -14.99 7.52 -3.45
C ARG A 114 -14.71 9.00 -3.36
N THR A 115 -15.30 9.65 -2.37
CA THR A 115 -14.94 11.01 -1.95
C THR A 115 -14.47 10.96 -0.50
N ILE A 116 -13.28 11.49 -0.23
CA ILE A 116 -12.58 11.29 1.05
C ILE A 116 -12.35 12.64 1.73
N THR A 117 -12.77 12.74 2.99
CA THR A 117 -12.42 13.83 3.90
C THR A 117 -11.47 13.32 4.98
N VAL A 118 -10.25 13.85 5.02
CA VAL A 118 -9.23 13.46 6.01
C VAL A 118 -9.31 14.32 7.25
N ILE A 119 -9.18 13.70 8.42
CA ILE A 119 -9.29 14.34 9.75
C ILE A 119 -8.00 14.06 10.54
N GLY A 120 -7.27 15.11 10.88
CA GLY A 120 -6.02 15.04 11.65
C GLY A 120 -4.76 14.85 10.80
N SER A 121 -3.62 14.89 11.47
CA SER A 121 -2.29 14.77 10.85
C SER A 121 -1.95 13.33 10.50
N ARG A 122 -1.14 13.12 9.45
CA ARG A 122 -0.63 11.79 9.12
C ARG A 122 0.40 11.37 10.16
N LEU A 123 0.14 10.30 10.88
CA LEU A 123 1.10 9.65 11.76
C LEU A 123 1.97 8.72 10.92
N GLY A 124 3.28 8.83 11.06
CA GLY A 124 4.25 7.99 10.37
C GLY A 124 5.37 7.58 11.32
N PRO A 125 6.02 6.44 11.07
CA PRO A 125 7.17 6.04 11.87
C PRO A 125 8.37 6.93 11.55
N HIS A 126 9.13 7.26 12.58
CA HIS A 126 10.40 7.99 12.45
C HIS A 126 11.56 6.99 12.64
N GLY A 127 12.65 7.17 11.92
CA GLY A 127 13.82 6.30 12.07
C GLY A 127 14.42 6.26 13.47
N ALA A 128 14.10 7.26 14.31
CA ALA A 128 14.50 7.31 15.72
C ALA A 128 13.54 6.55 16.66
N ASP A 129 12.39 6.08 16.18
CA ASP A 129 11.46 5.30 16.99
C ASP A 129 12.08 3.95 17.38
N SER A 130 11.73 3.46 18.55
CA SER A 130 12.13 2.14 19.05
C SER A 130 11.33 1.02 18.35
N LEU A 131 11.51 0.92 17.03
CA LEU A 131 10.93 -0.12 16.18
C LEU A 131 12.01 -1.12 15.76
N PRO A 132 11.67 -2.35 15.37
CA PRO A 132 12.65 -3.37 14.97
C PRO A 132 13.22 -3.13 13.56
N TRP A 133 13.82 -1.96 13.32
CA TRP A 133 14.37 -1.54 12.03
C TRP A 133 15.37 -2.54 11.44
N SER A 134 16.17 -3.19 12.30
CA SER A 134 17.16 -4.19 11.85
C SER A 134 16.53 -5.43 11.22
N GLU A 135 15.25 -5.73 11.45
CA GLU A 135 14.60 -6.86 10.79
C GLU A 135 14.45 -6.64 9.28
N LEU A 136 14.46 -5.36 8.82
CA LEU A 136 14.37 -5.03 7.41
C LEU A 136 15.57 -5.53 6.59
N ASP A 137 16.73 -5.78 7.23
CA ASP A 137 17.92 -6.33 6.58
C ASP A 137 17.68 -7.75 5.99
N ALA A 138 16.70 -8.45 6.55
CA ALA A 138 16.35 -9.81 6.12
C ALA A 138 15.09 -9.85 5.23
N VAL A 139 14.53 -8.68 4.88
CA VAL A 139 13.30 -8.55 4.10
C VAL A 139 13.59 -8.52 2.60
N ASP A 140 12.83 -9.29 1.82
CA ASP A 140 12.96 -9.36 0.37
C ASP A 140 12.43 -8.10 -0.32
N ALA A 141 11.33 -7.52 0.19
CA ALA A 141 10.78 -6.28 -0.33
C ALA A 141 10.03 -5.48 0.74
N VAL A 142 10.23 -4.17 0.71
CA VAL A 142 9.52 -3.18 1.52
C VAL A 142 8.70 -2.27 0.62
N TYR A 143 7.45 -2.00 1.03
CA TYR A 143 6.66 -0.90 0.49
C TYR A 143 6.63 0.25 1.49
N PHE A 144 7.01 1.45 1.03
CA PHE A 144 7.10 2.66 1.86
C PHE A 144 5.97 3.64 1.51
N THR A 145 5.13 3.99 2.50
CA THR A 145 4.01 4.92 2.29
C THR A 145 4.08 6.17 3.15
N ALA A 146 4.74 6.12 4.30
CA ALA A 146 4.91 7.26 5.22
C ALA A 146 6.06 7.00 6.19
N GLY A 147 6.66 8.07 6.68
CA GLY A 147 7.77 8.09 7.61
C GLY A 147 8.67 9.28 7.34
N ASP A 148 9.73 9.44 8.12
CA ASP A 148 10.76 10.45 7.88
C ASP A 148 11.88 9.93 6.96
N ALA A 149 12.85 10.79 6.64
CA ALA A 149 13.99 10.42 5.80
C ALA A 149 14.88 9.33 6.44
N ALA A 150 14.93 9.24 7.77
CA ALA A 150 15.68 8.20 8.47
C ALA A 150 14.96 6.84 8.35
N ALA A 151 13.63 6.82 8.40
CA ALA A 151 12.82 5.63 8.14
C ALA A 151 12.98 5.13 6.69
N VAL A 152 13.10 6.03 5.69
CA VAL A 152 13.42 5.64 4.30
C VAL A 152 14.79 4.99 4.22
N ARG A 153 15.80 5.56 4.89
CA ARG A 153 17.16 4.98 4.92
C ARG A 153 17.16 3.59 5.57
N ALA A 154 16.41 3.40 6.66
CA ALA A 154 16.24 2.09 7.27
C ALA A 154 15.53 1.11 6.31
N ALA A 155 14.46 1.54 5.63
CA ALA A 155 13.74 0.72 4.66
C ALA A 155 14.62 0.29 3.47
N ARG A 156 15.66 1.06 3.12
CA ARG A 156 16.59 0.71 2.02
C ARG A 156 17.47 -0.50 2.33
N SER A 157 17.59 -0.93 3.58
CA SER A 157 18.33 -2.15 3.93
C SER A 157 17.69 -3.41 3.32
N ALA A 158 16.38 -3.40 3.07
CA ALA A 158 15.71 -4.48 2.37
C ALA A 158 16.23 -4.64 0.93
N ARG A 159 16.09 -5.85 0.38
CA ARG A 159 16.56 -6.18 -0.97
C ARG A 159 15.88 -5.35 -2.06
N LYS A 160 14.59 -5.06 -1.90
CA LYS A 160 13.79 -4.20 -2.77
C LYS A 160 13.06 -3.13 -1.96
N LEU A 161 13.13 -1.88 -2.43
CA LEU A 161 12.39 -0.75 -1.87
C LEU A 161 11.47 -0.15 -2.93
N VAL A 162 10.18 -0.33 -2.72
CA VAL A 162 9.10 0.29 -3.50
C VAL A 162 8.44 1.37 -2.66
N ALA A 163 8.07 2.50 -3.25
CA ALA A 163 7.44 3.60 -2.51
C ALA A 163 6.29 4.23 -3.29
N THR A 164 5.40 4.92 -2.57
CA THR A 164 4.39 5.78 -3.20
C THR A 164 4.90 7.20 -3.37
N VAL A 165 4.49 7.87 -4.43
CA VAL A 165 4.79 9.29 -4.66
C VAL A 165 4.21 10.20 -3.56
N ARG A 166 3.19 9.75 -2.82
CA ARG A 166 2.65 10.50 -1.66
C ARG A 166 3.67 10.71 -0.53
N ALA A 167 4.78 9.97 -0.54
CA ALA A 167 5.90 10.13 0.37
C ALA A 167 7.08 10.90 -0.25
N ILE A 168 6.85 11.72 -1.28
CA ILE A 168 7.90 12.36 -2.09
C ILE A 168 8.92 13.16 -1.25
N GLU A 169 8.47 13.87 -0.21
CA GLU A 169 9.36 14.71 0.61
C GLU A 169 10.38 13.90 1.42
N PRO A 170 10.01 12.89 2.23
CA PRO A 170 10.99 12.05 2.92
C PRO A 170 11.85 11.25 1.95
N LEU A 171 11.32 10.81 0.81
CA LEU A 171 12.09 10.10 -0.22
C LEU A 171 13.18 11.00 -0.81
N ALA A 172 12.86 12.24 -1.18
CA ALA A 172 13.83 13.22 -1.68
C ALA A 172 14.90 13.55 -0.64
N LYS A 173 14.51 13.77 0.62
CA LYS A 173 15.42 14.08 1.73
C LYS A 173 16.33 12.91 2.11
N ALA A 174 15.91 11.68 1.86
CA ALA A 174 16.70 10.49 2.19
C ALA A 174 17.86 10.26 1.22
N GLY A 175 17.72 10.65 -0.05
CA GLY A 175 18.73 10.45 -1.08
C GLY A 175 19.04 8.98 -1.38
N MET A 176 18.02 8.10 -1.31
CA MET A 176 18.19 6.66 -1.46
C MET A 176 17.61 6.17 -2.78
N GLN A 177 18.32 5.21 -3.41
CA GLN A 177 17.84 4.56 -4.64
C GLN A 177 16.57 3.75 -4.37
N LEU A 178 15.49 4.06 -5.08
CA LEU A 178 14.26 3.27 -5.09
C LEU A 178 14.30 2.25 -6.24
N ASP A 179 13.84 1.03 -5.97
CA ASP A 179 13.63 0.02 -7.04
C ASP A 179 12.40 0.37 -7.88
N ALA A 180 11.33 0.88 -7.26
CA ALA A 180 10.17 1.41 -7.97
C ALA A 180 9.47 2.52 -7.17
N LEU A 181 8.87 3.47 -7.90
CA LEU A 181 7.96 4.49 -7.38
C LEU A 181 6.58 4.28 -8.02
N VAL A 182 5.55 4.18 -7.19
CA VAL A 182 4.16 4.06 -7.67
C VAL A 182 3.48 5.42 -7.61
N SER A 183 2.81 5.78 -8.70
CA SER A 183 2.07 7.03 -8.88
C SER A 183 0.73 6.77 -9.57
N SER A 184 -0.15 7.77 -9.60
CA SER A 184 -1.45 7.72 -10.29
C SER A 184 -1.48 8.71 -11.44
N ALA A 185 -2.11 8.32 -12.56
CA ALA A 185 -2.42 9.23 -13.66
C ALA A 185 -3.71 10.02 -13.40
N LYS A 186 -4.61 9.50 -12.56
CA LYS A 186 -5.92 10.10 -12.25
C LYS A 186 -5.86 11.14 -11.13
N ASP A 187 -4.97 10.96 -10.14
CA ASP A 187 -4.83 11.85 -8.98
C ASP A 187 -3.69 12.84 -9.21
N GLU A 188 -4.01 14.14 -9.28
CA GLU A 188 -3.00 15.20 -9.46
C GLU A 188 -1.98 15.25 -8.32
N GLY A 189 -2.41 14.95 -7.09
CA GLY A 189 -1.54 14.86 -5.91
C GLY A 189 -0.58 13.68 -5.94
N GLU A 190 -0.78 12.73 -6.86
CA GLU A 190 0.07 11.55 -7.07
C GLU A 190 0.87 11.60 -8.38
N ARG A 191 0.99 12.73 -9.02
CA ARG A 191 1.82 12.88 -10.23
C ARG A 191 3.29 13.03 -9.85
N TYR A 192 4.11 12.08 -10.29
CA TYR A 192 5.56 12.20 -10.18
C TYR A 192 6.12 13.14 -11.24
N GLN A 193 6.97 14.07 -10.79
CA GLN A 193 7.75 14.94 -11.67
C GLN A 193 9.22 14.47 -11.62
N PRO A 194 9.84 14.13 -12.77
CA PRO A 194 11.26 13.80 -12.83
C PRO A 194 12.15 14.88 -12.18
N GLY A 195 13.21 14.44 -11.51
CA GLY A 195 14.12 15.34 -10.78
C GLY A 195 13.71 15.68 -9.35
N LYS A 196 12.55 15.23 -8.87
CA LYS A 196 12.13 15.41 -7.46
C LYS A 196 12.82 14.47 -6.48
N ILE A 197 13.35 13.34 -6.96
CA ILE A 197 14.12 12.37 -6.16
C ILE A 197 15.47 12.18 -6.84
N ASP A 198 16.54 12.25 -6.06
CA ASP A 198 17.90 11.99 -6.49
C ASP A 198 18.57 10.98 -5.52
N PRO A 199 19.09 9.82 -5.99
CA PRO A 199 19.04 9.35 -7.37
C PRO A 199 17.62 9.02 -7.84
N PRO A 200 17.33 9.12 -9.16
CA PRO A 200 15.99 8.87 -9.69
C PRO A 200 15.57 7.42 -9.48
N PRO A 201 14.28 7.12 -9.23
CA PRO A 201 13.79 5.76 -9.13
C PRO A 201 14.19 4.92 -10.36
N LEU A 202 14.54 3.64 -10.16
CA LEU A 202 14.84 2.73 -11.28
C LEU A 202 13.62 2.54 -12.18
N LEU A 203 12.42 2.54 -11.59
CA LEU A 203 11.15 2.36 -12.26
C LEU A 203 10.11 3.34 -11.69
N VAL A 204 9.32 3.96 -12.55
CA VAL A 204 8.13 4.73 -12.16
C VAL A 204 6.91 4.06 -12.78
N ALA A 205 6.09 3.41 -11.94
CA ALA A 205 4.84 2.79 -12.36
C ALA A 205 3.67 3.76 -12.14
N ARG A 206 2.98 4.15 -13.22
CA ARG A 206 1.86 5.08 -13.21
C ARG A 206 0.56 4.33 -13.51
N THR A 207 -0.28 4.12 -12.49
CA THR A 207 -1.58 3.45 -12.66
C THR A 207 -2.60 4.38 -13.32
N ALA A 208 -3.45 3.82 -14.19
CA ALA A 208 -4.50 4.54 -14.92
C ALA A 208 -5.89 3.88 -14.78
N GLY A 209 -6.11 3.08 -13.73
CA GLY A 209 -7.35 2.36 -13.47
C GLY A 209 -7.68 1.36 -14.60
N ALA A 210 -8.88 1.44 -15.17
CA ALA A 210 -9.33 0.55 -16.24
C ALA A 210 -8.46 0.62 -17.52
N ALA A 211 -7.67 1.67 -17.71
CA ALA A 211 -6.72 1.78 -18.82
C ALA A 211 -5.37 1.06 -18.55
N GLY A 212 -5.22 0.39 -17.40
CA GLY A 212 -3.96 -0.25 -17.02
C GLY A 212 -2.95 0.74 -16.47
N GLY A 213 -1.84 0.96 -17.15
CA GLY A 213 -0.86 1.94 -16.71
C GLY A 213 0.37 2.03 -17.63
N SER A 214 1.27 2.96 -17.29
CA SER A 214 2.56 3.14 -17.95
C SER A 214 3.71 3.03 -16.96
N LEU A 215 4.82 2.49 -17.44
CA LEU A 215 6.07 2.35 -16.72
C LEU A 215 7.15 3.17 -17.42
N VAL A 216 7.88 3.97 -16.67
CA VAL A 216 9.06 4.67 -17.14
C VAL A 216 10.27 4.14 -16.38
N ALA A 217 11.26 3.61 -17.08
CA ALA A 217 12.53 3.18 -16.52
C ALA A 217 13.50 4.37 -16.37
N ALA A 218 14.56 4.21 -15.56
CA ALA A 218 15.55 5.26 -15.32
C ALA A 218 16.28 5.71 -16.60
N ASP A 219 16.37 4.86 -17.62
CA ASP A 219 16.91 5.17 -18.94
C ASP A 219 15.93 5.94 -19.86
N GLY A 220 14.74 6.27 -19.34
CA GLY A 220 13.67 6.96 -20.06
C GLY A 220 12.81 6.07 -20.94
N LYS A 221 13.07 4.76 -20.99
CA LYS A 221 12.27 3.81 -21.76
C LYS A 221 10.89 3.67 -21.15
N GLU A 222 9.87 3.90 -21.97
CA GLU A 222 8.46 3.77 -21.57
C GLU A 222 7.88 2.45 -22.09
N SER A 223 7.03 1.83 -21.28
CA SER A 223 6.23 0.66 -21.62
C SER A 223 4.87 0.75 -20.94
N HIS A 224 3.90 -0.07 -21.40
CA HIS A 224 2.54 -0.06 -20.90
C HIS A 224 2.13 -1.47 -20.47
N TRP A 225 1.22 -1.55 -19.51
CA TRP A 225 0.56 -2.80 -19.13
C TRP A 225 -0.96 -2.64 -19.20
N ALA A 226 -1.65 -3.71 -19.53
CA ALA A 226 -3.10 -3.74 -19.53
C ALA A 226 -3.66 -3.88 -18.11
N ALA A 227 -4.85 -3.33 -17.86
CA ALA A 227 -5.60 -3.63 -16.64
C ALA A 227 -5.91 -5.13 -16.57
N ALA A 228 -5.92 -5.68 -15.36
CA ALA A 228 -6.43 -7.03 -15.15
C ALA A 228 -7.97 -7.03 -15.20
N PRO A 229 -8.59 -8.11 -15.72
CA PRO A 229 -10.03 -8.24 -15.64
C PRO A 229 -10.49 -8.31 -14.19
N LEU A 230 -11.64 -7.68 -13.90
CA LEU A 230 -12.27 -7.76 -12.58
C LEU A 230 -12.79 -9.20 -12.39
N PRO A 231 -12.50 -9.85 -11.24
CA PRO A 231 -13.01 -11.20 -10.97
C PRO A 231 -14.52 -11.24 -10.67
N ALA A 232 -15.11 -10.09 -10.31
CA ALA A 232 -16.54 -9.89 -10.07
C ALA A 232 -16.92 -8.43 -10.38
N PRO A 233 -18.20 -8.03 -10.38
CA PRO A 233 -18.59 -6.63 -10.50
C PRO A 233 -17.92 -5.75 -9.44
N PRO A 234 -17.55 -4.50 -9.76
CA PRO A 234 -16.95 -3.59 -8.81
C PRO A 234 -17.95 -3.21 -7.69
N VAL A 235 -17.45 -3.17 -6.47
CA VAL A 235 -18.21 -2.81 -5.26
C VAL A 235 -17.65 -1.53 -4.63
N ASP A 236 -16.31 -1.39 -4.62
CA ASP A 236 -15.62 -0.31 -3.92
C ASP A 236 -14.22 -0.12 -4.52
N ALA A 237 -13.88 1.12 -4.88
CA ALA A 237 -12.57 1.44 -5.45
C ALA A 237 -11.50 1.77 -4.37
N TYR A 238 -11.88 1.80 -3.07
CA TYR A 238 -10.93 2.13 -2.00
C TYR A 238 -9.84 1.07 -1.86
N GLY A 239 -8.58 1.50 -1.80
CA GLY A 239 -7.43 0.62 -1.60
C GLY A 239 -6.92 -0.12 -2.84
N ALA A 240 -7.56 0.03 -4.02
CA ALA A 240 -7.12 -0.64 -5.24
C ALA A 240 -5.69 -0.27 -5.66
N GLY A 241 -5.30 1.01 -5.51
CA GLY A 241 -3.95 1.49 -5.79
C GLY A 241 -2.91 0.93 -4.83
N ASP A 242 -3.23 0.85 -3.54
CA ASP A 242 -2.34 0.30 -2.52
C ASP A 242 -2.19 -1.22 -2.67
N SER A 243 -3.27 -1.91 -3.03
CA SER A 243 -3.23 -3.34 -3.36
C SER A 243 -2.40 -3.61 -4.63
N PHE A 244 -2.49 -2.74 -5.65
CA PHE A 244 -1.60 -2.80 -6.82
C PHE A 244 -0.13 -2.65 -6.39
N ALA A 245 0.19 -1.65 -5.59
CA ALA A 245 1.55 -1.40 -5.12
C ALA A 245 2.10 -2.56 -4.29
N ALA A 246 1.28 -3.17 -3.44
CA ALA A 246 1.63 -4.37 -2.69
C ALA A 246 1.95 -5.56 -3.62
N GLY A 247 1.11 -5.82 -4.63
CA GLY A 247 1.34 -6.88 -5.62
C GLY A 247 2.62 -6.66 -6.44
N LEU A 248 2.89 -5.41 -6.87
CA LEU A 248 4.14 -5.04 -7.54
C LEU A 248 5.35 -5.27 -6.61
N THR A 249 5.25 -4.82 -5.36
CA THR A 249 6.31 -4.99 -4.33
C THR A 249 6.62 -6.47 -4.12
N TYR A 250 5.61 -7.29 -3.93
CA TYR A 250 5.76 -8.74 -3.80
C TYR A 250 6.43 -9.35 -5.03
N GLY A 251 5.94 -9.02 -6.24
CA GLY A 251 6.48 -9.55 -7.49
C GLY A 251 7.96 -9.22 -7.69
N LEU A 252 8.38 -7.97 -7.42
CA LEU A 252 9.77 -7.55 -7.48
C LEU A 252 10.63 -8.25 -6.41
N GLY A 253 10.12 -8.37 -5.20
CA GLY A 253 10.77 -9.10 -4.13
C GLY A 253 10.93 -10.59 -4.42
N ALA A 254 9.97 -11.23 -5.05
CA ALA A 254 10.03 -12.63 -5.47
C ALA A 254 10.96 -12.87 -6.67
N GLY A 255 11.59 -11.82 -7.21
CA GLY A 255 12.46 -11.92 -8.38
C GLY A 255 11.73 -12.25 -9.68
N ARG A 256 10.42 -11.99 -9.74
CA ARG A 256 9.64 -12.15 -10.98
C ARG A 256 10.12 -11.14 -12.03
N SER A 257 9.89 -11.45 -13.30
CA SER A 257 10.07 -10.45 -14.35
C SER A 257 9.21 -9.22 -14.08
N LEU A 258 9.63 -8.07 -14.58
CA LEU A 258 8.87 -6.82 -14.41
C LEU A 258 7.43 -6.93 -14.91
N GLN A 259 7.23 -7.61 -16.03
CA GLN A 259 5.91 -7.85 -16.60
C GLN A 259 5.02 -8.69 -15.67
N GLU A 260 5.56 -9.76 -15.07
CA GLU A 260 4.83 -10.60 -14.13
C GLU A 260 4.53 -9.84 -12.81
N ALA A 261 5.46 -9.00 -12.35
CA ALA A 261 5.24 -8.17 -11.15
C ALA A 261 4.14 -7.12 -11.37
N LEU A 262 4.12 -6.45 -12.54
CA LEU A 262 3.06 -5.51 -12.92
C LEU A 262 1.71 -6.22 -13.09
N ALA A 263 1.70 -7.40 -13.72
CA ALA A 263 0.48 -8.21 -13.88
C ALA A 263 -0.09 -8.66 -12.52
N LEU A 264 0.78 -9.04 -11.57
CA LEU A 264 0.34 -9.36 -10.20
C LEU A 264 -0.24 -8.13 -9.51
N GLY A 265 0.44 -6.97 -9.60
CA GLY A 265 -0.09 -5.70 -9.08
C GLY A 265 -1.47 -5.38 -9.65
N ALA A 266 -1.63 -5.48 -10.99
CA ALA A 266 -2.91 -5.23 -11.65
C ALA A 266 -4.02 -6.18 -11.15
N ARG A 267 -3.71 -7.47 -10.94
CA ARG A 267 -4.65 -8.45 -10.37
C ARG A 267 -5.02 -8.12 -8.93
N CYS A 268 -4.06 -7.70 -8.10
CA CYS A 268 -4.33 -7.29 -6.72
C CYS A 268 -5.26 -6.07 -6.68
N GLY A 269 -4.99 -5.04 -7.51
CA GLY A 269 -5.85 -3.87 -7.61
C GLY A 269 -7.26 -4.20 -8.11
N ALA A 270 -7.37 -5.04 -9.15
CA ALA A 270 -8.66 -5.47 -9.70
C ALA A 270 -9.47 -6.30 -8.69
N ALA A 271 -8.82 -7.23 -7.99
CA ALA A 271 -9.49 -8.05 -6.97
C ALA A 271 -9.99 -7.19 -5.79
N CYS A 272 -9.20 -6.24 -5.31
CA CYS A 272 -9.57 -5.33 -4.23
C CYS A 272 -10.91 -4.61 -4.53
N MET A 273 -11.14 -4.19 -5.78
CA MET A 273 -12.35 -3.49 -6.18
C MET A 273 -13.64 -4.31 -6.10
N THR A 274 -13.56 -5.62 -5.93
CA THR A 274 -14.73 -6.52 -5.96
C THR A 274 -15.27 -6.89 -4.59
N GLY A 275 -14.78 -6.28 -3.53
CA GLY A 275 -15.26 -6.44 -2.16
C GLY A 275 -15.62 -5.10 -1.52
N ARG A 276 -16.29 -5.18 -0.38
CA ARG A 276 -16.58 -4.02 0.46
C ARG A 276 -15.33 -3.60 1.22
N GLY A 277 -15.03 -2.31 1.22
CA GLY A 277 -13.83 -1.77 1.85
C GLY A 277 -12.55 -2.30 1.21
N PRO A 278 -11.39 -2.00 1.80
CA PRO A 278 -10.11 -2.33 1.18
C PRO A 278 -9.72 -3.81 1.24
N TYR A 279 -10.38 -4.62 2.08
CA TYR A 279 -9.86 -5.94 2.41
C TYR A 279 -10.65 -7.11 1.84
N GLU A 280 -11.97 -7.03 1.74
CA GLU A 280 -12.81 -8.18 1.42
C GLU A 280 -12.42 -8.83 0.08
N GLY A 281 -12.23 -8.02 -0.96
CA GLY A 281 -11.86 -8.48 -2.31
C GLY A 281 -10.37 -8.74 -2.54
N GLN A 282 -9.47 -8.40 -1.60
CA GLN A 282 -8.03 -8.53 -1.84
C GLN A 282 -7.61 -9.96 -2.21
N LEU A 283 -6.71 -10.04 -3.20
CA LEU A 283 -6.19 -11.28 -3.73
C LEU A 283 -5.48 -12.12 -2.66
N ARG A 284 -5.80 -13.40 -2.60
CA ARG A 284 -5.10 -14.41 -1.79
C ARG A 284 -4.30 -15.31 -2.72
N THR A 285 -3.14 -15.80 -2.26
CA THR A 285 -2.50 -16.93 -2.94
C THR A 285 -3.42 -18.13 -2.83
N PRO A 286 -3.64 -18.92 -3.90
CA PRO A 286 -4.26 -20.22 -3.75
C PRO A 286 -3.42 -21.08 -2.78
N ASP A 287 -4.11 -21.76 -1.85
CA ASP A 287 -3.50 -22.75 -0.96
C ASP A 287 -2.81 -23.87 -1.76
#